data_20121e79887ca15bf82ae26769a88a9f
#
_entry.id   20121e79887ca15bf82ae26769a88a9f
#
_cell.length_a   1.000
_cell.length_b   1.000
_cell.length_c   1.000
_cell.angle_alpha   90.00
_cell.angle_beta   90.00
_cell.angle_gamma   90.00
#
_symmetry.space_group_name_H-M   'P 1'
#
loop_
_entity.id
_entity.type
_entity.pdbx_description
1 polymer ?
#
loop_
_entity_poly.entity_id
_entity_poly.type
_entity_poly.pdbx_seq_one_letter_code
_entity_poly.pdbx_strand_id
1 'polypeptide(L)'
;MTREAIPLAVPDVGTFARSLGCALDLRSTSKPEPPGHVELLNLLARAAGHRSYQGLRAASRMPRAARSADDAPAAPALTAAARKALTQFDAQGRLTRWPHKFSVQRLAMWVLWTHFDAKRIYTEREVNEILKRWNTWGDHVTLRRELIDHRLLARKSDCSEYRKLPARPDDETRWLLRAWRERTRPAS
;
A
#
# COMPACT_ATOMS: atom_id res chain seq x y z
N MET A 1 16.05 -17.31 32.92
CA MET A 1 16.38 -17.27 31.47
C MET A 1 15.29 -16.49 30.76
N THR A 2 15.57 -15.25 30.37
CA THR A 2 14.60 -14.36 29.72
C THR A 2 14.37 -14.86 28.29
N ARG A 3 13.15 -15.26 27.96
CA ARG A 3 12.76 -15.62 26.59
C ARG A 3 12.83 -14.38 25.71
N GLU A 4 13.78 -14.36 24.78
CA GLU A 4 13.91 -13.30 23.77
C GLU A 4 12.69 -13.36 22.83
N ALA A 5 11.89 -12.29 22.81
CA ALA A 5 10.76 -12.17 21.88
C ALA A 5 11.29 -11.82 20.49
N ILE A 6 11.01 -12.66 19.50
CA ILE A 6 11.37 -12.43 18.11
C ILE A 6 10.15 -11.90 17.36
N PRO A 7 10.14 -10.63 16.93
CA PRO A 7 9.03 -10.07 16.17
C PRO A 7 8.94 -10.73 14.79
N LEU A 8 7.75 -11.20 14.42
CA LEU A 8 7.44 -11.72 13.09
C LEU A 8 6.76 -10.61 12.28
N ALA A 9 7.48 -10.02 11.34
CA ALA A 9 6.92 -9.07 10.38
C ALA A 9 6.65 -9.80 9.06
N VAL A 10 5.41 -9.72 8.58
CA VAL A 10 5.01 -10.28 7.28
C VAL A 10 4.52 -9.17 6.37
N PRO A 11 4.96 -9.12 5.08
CA PRO A 11 4.56 -8.08 4.14
C PRO A 11 3.06 -8.13 3.80
N ASP A 12 2.51 -9.35 3.71
CA ASP A 12 1.09 -9.60 3.41
C ASP A 12 0.63 -10.85 4.17
N VAL A 13 -0.35 -10.64 5.06
CA VAL A 13 -0.92 -11.70 5.91
C VAL A 13 -1.66 -12.74 5.07
N GLY A 14 -2.32 -12.35 3.96
CA GLY A 14 -3.03 -13.28 3.10
C GLY A 14 -2.08 -14.24 2.36
N THR A 15 -0.98 -13.74 1.85
CA THR A 15 0.07 -14.55 1.21
C THR A 15 0.77 -15.43 2.24
N PHE A 16 1.06 -14.90 3.43
CA PHE A 16 1.62 -15.67 4.54
C PHE A 16 0.73 -16.83 4.94
N ALA A 17 -0.58 -16.59 5.15
CA ALA A 17 -1.53 -17.62 5.55
C ALA A 17 -1.65 -18.74 4.48
N ARG A 18 -1.71 -18.38 3.20
CA ARG A 18 -1.73 -19.36 2.09
C ARG A 18 -0.45 -20.20 2.04
N SER A 19 0.72 -19.56 2.16
CA SER A 19 2.01 -20.24 2.15
C SER A 19 2.15 -21.19 3.34
N LEU A 20 1.69 -20.76 4.51
CA LEU A 20 1.70 -21.59 5.73
C LEU A 20 0.74 -22.77 5.60
N GLY A 21 -0.48 -22.54 5.12
CA GLY A 21 -1.49 -23.60 4.89
C GLY A 21 -0.94 -24.65 3.92
N CYS A 22 -0.45 -24.26 2.75
CA CYS A 22 0.15 -25.15 1.77
C CYS A 22 1.33 -25.97 2.36
N ALA A 23 2.19 -25.34 3.18
CA ALA A 23 3.32 -26.02 3.82
C ALA A 23 2.86 -27.05 4.88
N LEU A 24 1.78 -26.77 5.58
CA LEU A 24 1.17 -27.70 6.54
C LEU A 24 0.47 -28.86 5.82
N ASP A 25 -0.25 -28.61 4.75
CA ASP A 25 -0.94 -29.64 3.96
C ASP A 25 0.07 -30.62 3.31
N LEU A 26 1.12 -30.10 2.69
CA LEU A 26 2.21 -30.93 2.11
C LEU A 26 2.88 -31.79 3.19
N ARG A 27 3.07 -31.24 4.37
CA ARG A 27 3.65 -31.98 5.49
C ARG A 27 2.70 -33.06 6.01
N SER A 28 1.41 -32.74 6.18
CA SER A 28 0.39 -33.70 6.68
C SER A 28 0.28 -34.92 5.78
N THR A 29 0.49 -34.73 4.46
CA THR A 29 0.53 -35.83 3.49
C THR A 29 1.75 -36.74 3.72
N SER A 30 2.88 -36.20 4.18
CA SER A 30 4.13 -36.95 4.37
C SER A 30 4.31 -37.48 5.79
N LYS A 31 3.72 -36.80 6.81
CA LYS A 31 3.81 -37.14 8.23
C LYS A 31 2.51 -36.78 8.93
N PRO A 32 1.68 -37.75 9.35
CA PRO A 32 0.39 -37.50 9.98
C PRO A 32 0.48 -36.93 11.43
N GLU A 33 1.68 -36.98 12.05
CA GLU A 33 1.88 -36.42 13.39
C GLU A 33 1.94 -34.89 13.40
N PRO A 34 1.50 -34.21 14.47
CA PRO A 34 1.61 -32.76 14.58
C PRO A 34 3.07 -32.30 14.48
N PRO A 35 3.34 -31.12 13.88
CA PRO A 35 4.72 -30.63 13.74
C PRO A 35 5.35 -30.35 15.09
N GLY A 36 6.58 -30.82 15.30
CA GLY A 36 7.36 -30.47 16.48
C GLY A 36 7.66 -28.96 16.53
N HIS A 37 7.94 -28.44 17.72
CA HIS A 37 8.15 -27.00 17.95
C HIS A 37 9.17 -26.37 16.99
N VAL A 38 10.32 -27.01 16.77
CA VAL A 38 11.37 -26.51 15.87
C VAL A 38 10.92 -26.55 14.39
N GLU A 39 10.20 -27.59 14.01
CA GLU A 39 9.65 -27.73 12.67
C GLU A 39 8.62 -26.64 12.38
N LEU A 40 7.71 -26.38 13.35
CA LEU A 40 6.71 -25.30 13.25
C LEU A 40 7.38 -23.93 13.11
N LEU A 41 8.43 -23.63 13.89
CA LEU A 41 9.17 -22.39 13.77
C LEU A 41 9.81 -22.21 12.38
N ASN A 42 10.31 -23.29 11.78
CA ASN A 42 10.86 -23.25 10.43
C ASN A 42 9.77 -23.08 9.35
N LEU A 43 8.60 -23.70 9.52
CA LEU A 43 7.45 -23.49 8.62
C LEU A 43 6.97 -22.01 8.66
N LEU A 44 6.84 -21.45 9.85
CA LEU A 44 6.51 -20.03 10.05
C LEU A 44 7.55 -19.11 9.40
N ALA A 45 8.84 -19.38 9.61
CA ALA A 45 9.90 -18.59 9.03
C ALA A 45 9.89 -18.64 7.49
N ARG A 46 9.66 -19.81 6.91
CA ARG A 46 9.57 -20.00 5.45
C ARG A 46 8.34 -19.27 4.88
N ALA A 47 7.19 -19.38 5.52
CA ALA A 47 5.98 -18.66 5.12
C ALA A 47 6.17 -17.13 5.18
N ALA A 48 7.01 -16.64 6.10
CA ALA A 48 7.39 -15.24 6.21
C ALA A 48 8.52 -14.80 5.25
N GLY A 49 8.99 -15.69 4.35
CA GLY A 49 10.02 -15.37 3.35
C GLY A 49 11.46 -15.59 3.80
N HIS A 50 11.68 -16.26 4.94
CA HIS A 50 13.03 -16.60 5.44
C HIS A 50 13.38 -18.07 5.15
N ARG A 51 14.65 -18.37 4.94
CA ARG A 51 15.10 -19.74 4.68
C ARG A 51 14.92 -20.70 5.87
N SER A 52 15.01 -20.17 7.09
CA SER A 52 14.91 -20.93 8.34
C SER A 52 14.60 -20.00 9.52
N TYR A 53 14.22 -20.57 10.66
CA TYR A 53 14.03 -19.83 11.91
C TYR A 53 15.32 -19.10 12.36
N GLN A 54 16.49 -19.67 12.14
CA GLN A 54 17.75 -18.98 12.43
C GLN A 54 17.96 -17.76 11.54
N GLY A 55 17.56 -17.82 10.26
CA GLY A 55 17.57 -16.68 9.35
C GLY A 55 16.62 -15.57 9.80
N LEU A 56 15.42 -15.91 10.24
CA LEU A 56 14.46 -14.98 10.84
C LEU A 56 15.04 -14.33 12.11
N ARG A 57 15.66 -15.14 12.99
CA ARG A 57 16.29 -14.66 14.22
C ARG A 57 17.47 -13.75 13.95
N ALA A 58 18.31 -14.06 12.98
CA ALA A 58 19.41 -13.21 12.56
C ALA A 58 18.94 -11.86 12.00
N ALA A 59 17.90 -11.87 11.16
CA ALA A 59 17.27 -10.66 10.64
C ALA A 59 16.64 -9.78 11.74
N SER A 60 16.08 -10.42 12.80
CA SER A 60 15.51 -9.72 13.95
C SER A 60 16.57 -9.15 14.91
N ARG A 61 17.77 -9.71 14.92
CA ARG A 61 18.91 -9.26 15.74
C ARG A 61 19.71 -8.12 15.14
N MET A 62 19.54 -7.84 13.85
CA MET A 62 20.14 -6.64 13.26
C MET A 62 19.52 -5.41 13.93
N PRO A 63 20.31 -4.58 14.64
CA PRO A 63 19.78 -3.45 15.38
C PRO A 63 19.03 -2.52 14.42
N ARG A 64 17.80 -2.16 14.76
CA ARG A 64 17.08 -1.03 14.16
C ARG A 64 17.83 0.31 14.35
N ALA A 65 18.97 0.28 15.02
CA ALA A 65 19.79 1.40 15.45
C ALA A 65 20.89 1.82 14.45
N ALA A 66 20.87 1.33 13.21
CA ALA A 66 21.76 1.84 12.16
C ALA A 66 20.99 2.42 10.98
N ARG A 67 19.84 3.00 11.26
CA ARG A 67 19.26 4.00 10.35
C ARG A 67 19.71 5.37 10.84
N SER A 68 20.99 5.65 10.66
CA SER A 68 21.53 7.00 10.73
C SER A 68 20.73 7.87 9.76
N ALA A 69 20.40 9.08 10.20
CA ALA A 69 19.65 10.05 9.41
C ALA A 69 20.32 10.46 8.09
N ASP A 70 21.57 10.01 7.86
CA ASP A 70 22.38 10.29 6.65
C ASP A 70 22.42 9.13 5.65
N ASP A 71 21.89 7.95 6.00
CA ASP A 71 21.66 6.86 5.05
C ASP A 71 20.16 6.85 4.69
N ALA A 72 19.72 7.94 4.06
CA ALA A 72 18.48 7.88 3.30
C ALA A 72 18.67 6.79 2.26
N PRO A 73 17.99 5.62 2.34
CA PRO A 73 18.13 4.60 1.32
C PRO A 73 17.82 5.29 0.01
N ALA A 74 18.71 5.17 -0.97
CA ALA A 74 18.45 5.62 -2.33
C ALA A 74 17.00 5.23 -2.63
N ALA A 75 16.14 6.22 -2.90
CA ALA A 75 14.69 6.03 -2.96
C ALA A 75 14.42 4.75 -3.73
N PRO A 76 13.76 3.74 -3.14
CA PRO A 76 13.61 2.46 -3.80
C PRO A 76 13.01 2.73 -5.16
N ALA A 77 13.63 2.17 -6.20
CA ALA A 77 13.24 2.45 -7.58
C ALA A 77 11.73 2.20 -7.70
N LEU A 78 10.99 3.23 -8.10
CA LEU A 78 9.54 3.14 -8.27
C LEU A 78 9.19 1.88 -9.07
N THR A 79 8.18 1.15 -8.63
CA THR A 79 7.68 -0.01 -9.38
C THR A 79 7.26 0.40 -10.78
N ALA A 80 7.16 -0.56 -11.70
CA ALA A 80 6.66 -0.30 -13.05
C ALA A 80 5.23 0.31 -13.02
N ALA A 81 4.38 -0.12 -12.07
CA ALA A 81 3.03 0.42 -11.91
C ALA A 81 3.08 1.87 -11.41
N ALA A 82 3.91 2.18 -10.41
CA ALA A 82 4.06 3.53 -9.88
C ALA A 82 4.65 4.49 -10.92
N ARG A 83 5.68 4.08 -11.67
CA ARG A 83 6.18 4.87 -12.80
C ARG A 83 5.09 5.15 -13.84
N LYS A 84 4.32 4.10 -14.20
CA LYS A 84 3.21 4.25 -15.14
C LYS A 84 2.11 5.16 -14.59
N ALA A 85 1.83 5.11 -13.30
CA ALA A 85 0.85 6.02 -12.67
C ALA A 85 1.32 7.48 -12.77
N LEU A 86 2.59 7.78 -12.49
CA LEU A 86 3.14 9.13 -12.65
C LEU A 86 3.01 9.69 -14.06
N THR A 87 3.12 8.87 -15.10
CA THR A 87 2.95 9.32 -16.49
C THR A 87 1.51 9.69 -16.84
N GLN A 88 0.54 9.39 -15.98
CA GLN A 88 -0.85 9.80 -16.19
C GLN A 88 -1.13 11.22 -15.68
N PHE A 89 -0.17 11.86 -15.03
CA PHE A 89 -0.30 13.20 -14.48
C PHE A 89 0.57 14.20 -15.25
N ASP A 90 0.05 15.40 -15.42
CA ASP A 90 0.79 16.54 -16.02
C ASP A 90 1.80 17.16 -15.01
N ALA A 91 2.49 18.20 -15.44
CA ALA A 91 3.45 18.92 -14.60
C ALA A 91 2.77 19.67 -13.42
N GLN A 92 1.49 19.97 -13.54
CA GLN A 92 0.67 20.60 -12.50
C GLN A 92 0.07 19.57 -11.54
N GLY A 93 0.31 18.27 -11.76
CA GLY A 93 -0.18 17.18 -10.93
C GLY A 93 -1.63 16.78 -11.23
N ARG A 94 -2.20 17.19 -12.36
CA ARG A 94 -3.57 16.84 -12.77
C ARG A 94 -3.56 15.54 -13.57
N LEU A 95 -4.55 14.67 -13.34
CA LEU A 95 -4.74 13.44 -14.09
C LEU A 95 -5.15 13.76 -15.53
N THR A 96 -4.35 13.35 -16.50
CA THR A 96 -4.60 13.63 -17.93
C THR A 96 -5.23 12.46 -18.66
N ARG A 97 -5.08 11.26 -18.14
CA ARG A 97 -5.58 10.03 -18.76
C ARG A 97 -5.96 9.00 -17.71
N TRP A 98 -7.10 8.32 -17.92
CA TRP A 98 -7.48 7.18 -17.09
C TRP A 98 -6.66 5.94 -17.46
N PRO A 99 -5.99 5.30 -16.50
CA PRO A 99 -5.20 4.11 -16.78
C PRO A 99 -6.07 2.90 -17.10
N HIS A 100 -5.61 2.00 -17.99
CA HIS A 100 -6.31 0.74 -18.27
C HIS A 100 -6.07 -0.34 -17.22
N LYS A 101 -4.87 -0.36 -16.60
CA LYS A 101 -4.50 -1.39 -15.61
C LYS A 101 -5.02 -1.00 -14.23
N PHE A 102 -5.76 -1.89 -13.58
CA PHE A 102 -6.31 -1.71 -12.24
C PHE A 102 -5.25 -1.30 -11.19
N SER A 103 -4.06 -1.92 -11.21
CA SER A 103 -2.96 -1.54 -10.30
C SER A 103 -2.53 -0.07 -10.46
N VAL A 104 -2.57 0.46 -11.68
CA VAL A 104 -2.23 1.86 -11.97
C VAL A 104 -3.38 2.79 -11.59
N GLN A 105 -4.64 2.36 -11.81
CA GLN A 105 -5.84 3.09 -11.39
C GLN A 105 -5.83 3.29 -9.88
N ARG A 106 -5.61 2.21 -9.11
CA ARG A 106 -5.51 2.26 -7.65
C ARG A 106 -4.49 3.31 -7.18
N LEU A 107 -3.33 3.35 -7.79
CA LEU A 107 -2.29 4.32 -7.47
C LEU A 107 -2.69 5.76 -7.83
N ALA A 108 -3.36 5.96 -8.97
CA ALA A 108 -3.86 7.28 -9.37
C ALA A 108 -4.93 7.80 -8.40
N MET A 109 -5.80 6.91 -7.88
CA MET A 109 -6.81 7.28 -6.88
C MET A 109 -6.18 7.80 -5.58
N TRP A 110 -5.06 7.24 -5.14
CA TRP A 110 -4.35 7.74 -3.97
C TRP A 110 -3.85 9.17 -4.16
N VAL A 111 -3.39 9.54 -5.34
CA VAL A 111 -3.00 10.93 -5.65
C VAL A 111 -4.22 11.84 -5.53
N LEU A 112 -5.33 11.50 -6.17
CA LEU A 112 -6.56 12.30 -6.10
C LEU A 112 -7.11 12.40 -4.67
N TRP A 113 -7.01 11.34 -3.87
CA TRP A 113 -7.42 11.33 -2.48
C TRP A 113 -6.67 12.37 -1.62
N THR A 114 -5.43 12.73 -1.97
CA THR A 114 -4.65 13.73 -1.21
C THR A 114 -5.27 15.12 -1.25
N HIS A 115 -6.12 15.41 -2.21
CA HIS A 115 -6.78 16.73 -2.38
C HIS A 115 -8.01 16.92 -1.49
N PHE A 116 -8.41 15.89 -0.75
CA PHE A 116 -9.51 15.97 0.20
C PHE A 116 -8.98 16.15 1.63
N ASP A 117 -9.66 16.98 2.42
CA ASP A 117 -9.38 17.14 3.85
C ASP A 117 -10.11 16.06 4.66
N ALA A 118 -9.43 15.45 5.63
CA ALA A 118 -9.99 14.42 6.48
C ALA A 118 -11.04 14.93 7.48
N LYS A 119 -11.01 16.22 7.81
CA LYS A 119 -11.90 16.85 8.79
C LYS A 119 -13.15 17.47 8.15
N ARG A 120 -13.21 17.51 6.82
CA ARG A 120 -14.28 18.20 6.08
C ARG A 120 -15.29 17.21 5.55
N ILE A 121 -16.57 17.61 5.63
CA ILE A 121 -17.69 17.00 4.91
C ILE A 121 -17.87 17.79 3.63
N TYR A 122 -18.08 17.09 2.54
CA TYR A 122 -18.27 17.65 1.20
C TYR A 122 -19.64 17.32 0.67
N THR A 123 -20.24 18.25 -0.07
CA THR A 123 -21.37 17.99 -0.96
C THR A 123 -20.88 17.31 -2.25
N GLU A 124 -21.79 16.68 -3.00
CA GLU A 124 -21.44 16.13 -4.31
C GLU A 124 -20.83 17.17 -5.25
N ARG A 125 -21.36 18.38 -5.23
CA ARG A 125 -20.86 19.50 -6.04
C ARG A 125 -19.42 19.84 -5.70
N GLU A 126 -19.07 19.93 -4.43
CA GLU A 126 -17.69 20.22 -3.99
C GLU A 126 -16.73 19.11 -4.38
N VAL A 127 -17.13 17.84 -4.24
CA VAL A 127 -16.31 16.69 -4.71
C VAL A 127 -16.08 16.81 -6.22
N ASN A 128 -17.11 17.11 -6.99
CA ASN A 128 -17.01 17.30 -8.43
C ASN A 128 -16.06 18.44 -8.81
N GLU A 129 -16.14 19.58 -8.12
CA GLU A 129 -15.26 20.73 -8.38
C GLU A 129 -13.79 20.39 -8.07
N ILE A 130 -13.52 19.69 -6.97
CA ILE A 130 -12.16 19.20 -6.66
C ILE A 130 -11.68 18.27 -7.76
N LEU A 131 -12.47 17.29 -8.16
CA LEU A 131 -12.07 16.32 -9.19
C LEU A 131 -11.90 16.98 -10.56
N LYS A 132 -12.76 17.93 -10.96
CA LYS A 132 -12.59 18.71 -12.20
C LYS A 132 -11.29 19.50 -12.20
N ARG A 133 -10.93 20.11 -11.05
CA ARG A 133 -9.70 20.87 -10.92
C ARG A 133 -8.44 20.01 -11.09
N TRP A 134 -8.48 18.74 -10.59
CA TRP A 134 -7.34 17.85 -10.56
C TRP A 134 -7.35 16.77 -11.64
N ASN A 135 -8.21 16.89 -12.65
CA ASN A 135 -8.17 16.07 -13.84
C ASN A 135 -8.48 16.88 -15.09
N THR A 136 -7.79 16.56 -16.18
CA THR A 136 -8.05 17.08 -17.53
C THR A 136 -8.60 15.99 -18.46
N TRP A 137 -8.74 14.76 -17.94
CA TRP A 137 -9.36 13.65 -18.68
C TRP A 137 -10.88 13.87 -18.90
N GLY A 138 -11.54 14.63 -18.01
CA GLY A 138 -12.91 15.10 -18.20
C GLY A 138 -13.96 14.33 -17.41
N ASP A 139 -13.83 13.04 -17.19
CA ASP A 139 -14.83 12.22 -16.48
C ASP A 139 -14.63 12.20 -14.96
N HIS A 140 -15.03 13.27 -14.31
CA HIS A 140 -15.01 13.39 -12.85
C HIS A 140 -16.02 12.45 -12.16
N VAL A 141 -17.07 12.00 -12.86
CA VAL A 141 -18.10 11.10 -12.32
C VAL A 141 -17.51 9.72 -12.07
N THR A 142 -16.78 9.18 -13.05
CA THR A 142 -16.04 7.92 -12.89
C THR A 142 -15.03 8.03 -11.75
N LEU A 143 -14.24 9.10 -11.67
CA LEU A 143 -13.26 9.29 -10.60
C LEU A 143 -13.92 9.33 -9.21
N ARG A 144 -15.08 9.96 -9.08
CA ARG A 144 -15.84 9.98 -7.83
C ARG A 144 -16.31 8.58 -7.42
N ARG A 145 -16.82 7.78 -8.36
CA ARG A 145 -17.24 6.40 -8.11
C ARG A 145 -16.06 5.53 -7.69
N GLU A 146 -14.95 5.61 -8.42
CA GLU A 146 -13.72 4.87 -8.12
C GLU A 146 -13.17 5.19 -6.72
N LEU A 147 -13.19 6.47 -6.29
CA LEU A 147 -12.78 6.85 -4.93
C LEU A 147 -13.66 6.21 -3.84
N ILE A 148 -14.95 5.99 -4.11
CA ILE A 148 -15.86 5.32 -3.19
C ILE A 148 -15.61 3.82 -3.21
N ASP A 149 -15.48 3.20 -4.39
CA ASP A 149 -15.26 1.77 -4.57
C ASP A 149 -13.94 1.32 -3.97
N HIS A 150 -12.91 2.17 -4.06
CA HIS A 150 -11.62 1.99 -3.40
C HIS A 150 -11.64 2.33 -1.89
N ARG A 151 -12.79 2.66 -1.31
CA ARG A 151 -12.95 3.05 0.09
C ARG A 151 -12.03 4.21 0.52
N LEU A 152 -11.76 5.13 -0.36
CA LEU A 152 -11.02 6.35 -0.11
C LEU A 152 -11.94 7.52 0.25
N LEU A 153 -13.17 7.51 -0.27
CA LEU A 153 -14.27 8.37 0.15
C LEU A 153 -15.46 7.51 0.60
N ALA A 154 -16.18 7.98 1.62
CA ALA A 154 -17.50 7.48 1.96
C ALA A 154 -18.56 8.44 1.43
N ARG A 155 -19.72 7.89 1.09
CA ARG A 155 -20.91 8.62 0.65
C ARG A 155 -22.10 8.21 1.51
N LYS A 156 -22.91 9.19 1.93
CA LYS A 156 -24.21 8.91 2.54
C LYS A 156 -25.17 8.34 1.49
N SER A 157 -26.14 7.52 1.91
CA SER A 157 -27.05 6.82 0.99
C SER A 157 -27.84 7.77 0.07
N ASP A 158 -28.18 8.98 0.55
CA ASP A 158 -28.87 10.02 -0.20
C ASP A 158 -27.94 10.89 -1.06
N CYS A 159 -26.65 10.57 -1.12
CA CYS A 159 -25.61 11.31 -1.84
C CYS A 159 -25.41 12.77 -1.38
N SER A 160 -25.98 13.19 -0.25
CA SER A 160 -25.88 14.57 0.25
C SER A 160 -24.51 14.88 0.85
N GLU A 161 -23.85 13.87 1.41
CA GLU A 161 -22.59 14.04 2.12
C GLU A 161 -21.53 13.06 1.64
N TYR A 162 -20.31 13.57 1.50
CA TYR A 162 -19.10 12.80 1.21
C TYR A 162 -18.04 13.10 2.26
N ARG A 163 -17.29 12.07 2.65
CA ARG A 163 -16.22 12.19 3.66
C ARG A 163 -14.99 11.43 3.20
N LYS A 164 -13.82 12.01 3.45
CA LYS A 164 -12.56 11.30 3.28
C LYS A 164 -12.45 10.21 4.33
N LEU A 165 -12.24 8.96 3.89
CA LEU A 165 -11.98 7.86 4.82
C LEU A 165 -10.52 7.83 5.26
N PRO A 166 -10.26 7.51 6.54
CA PRO A 166 -8.90 7.27 7.01
C PRO A 166 -8.37 6.01 6.30
N ALA A 167 -7.30 6.17 5.56
CA ALA A 167 -6.65 5.08 4.85
C ALA A 167 -5.13 5.18 5.01
N ARG A 168 -4.46 4.05 5.08
CA ARG A 168 -3.00 3.98 5.16
C ARG A 168 -2.44 3.51 3.83
N PRO A 169 -1.68 4.36 3.12
CA PRO A 169 -1.01 3.95 1.89
C PRO A 169 0.06 2.89 2.19
N ASP A 170 0.15 1.89 1.33
CA ASP A 170 1.26 0.93 1.32
C ASP A 170 2.58 1.60 0.90
N ASP A 171 3.69 0.89 0.96
CA ASP A 171 5.01 1.43 0.65
C ASP A 171 5.09 1.91 -0.80
N GLU A 172 4.53 1.16 -1.75
CA GLU A 172 4.47 1.54 -3.16
C GLU A 172 3.75 2.88 -3.34
N THR A 173 2.60 3.03 -2.71
CA THR A 173 1.80 4.25 -2.76
C THR A 173 2.52 5.42 -2.09
N ARG A 174 3.19 5.21 -0.94
CA ARG A 174 3.97 6.25 -0.26
C ARG A 174 5.09 6.80 -1.14
N TRP A 175 5.82 5.91 -1.82
CA TRP A 175 6.88 6.30 -2.75
C TRP A 175 6.35 7.04 -3.97
N LEU A 176 5.22 6.57 -4.52
CA LEU A 176 4.52 7.28 -5.59
C LEU A 176 4.14 8.70 -5.19
N LEU A 177 3.48 8.86 -4.02
CA LEU A 177 3.03 10.17 -3.53
C LEU A 177 4.19 11.12 -3.27
N ARG A 178 5.33 10.60 -2.80
CA ARG A 178 6.56 11.39 -2.64
C ARG A 178 7.06 11.87 -4.00
N ALA A 179 7.26 10.96 -4.95
CA ALA A 179 7.74 11.30 -6.29
C ALA A 179 6.78 12.26 -7.03
N TRP A 180 5.46 12.09 -6.85
CA TRP A 180 4.47 13.01 -7.41
C TRP A 180 4.60 14.42 -6.82
N ARG A 181 4.74 14.57 -5.49
CA ARG A 181 4.94 15.86 -4.83
C ARG A 181 6.24 16.54 -5.25
N GLU A 182 7.33 15.79 -5.38
CA GLU A 182 8.61 16.31 -5.84
C GLU A 182 8.51 16.85 -7.27
N ARG A 183 7.79 16.14 -8.14
CA ARG A 183 7.59 16.52 -9.54
C ARG A 183 6.68 17.75 -9.72
N THR A 184 5.68 17.91 -8.84
CA THR A 184 4.68 18.99 -8.92
C THR A 184 5.04 20.19 -8.04
N ARG A 185 6.18 20.14 -7.36
CA ARG A 185 6.68 21.25 -6.55
C ARG A 185 7.07 22.40 -7.48
N PRO A 186 6.53 23.61 -7.30
CA PRO A 186 6.98 24.76 -8.07
C PRO A 186 8.47 24.95 -7.84
N ALA A 187 9.24 25.18 -8.90
CA ALA A 187 10.63 25.62 -8.79
C ALA A 187 10.63 26.95 -8.04
N SER A 188 11.29 26.98 -6.87
CA SER A 188 11.48 28.22 -6.07
C SER A 188 12.50 29.11 -6.75
#